data_08f5fa378e92a1617a01250606f1e3e6
#
_entry.id   08f5fa378e92a1617a01250606f1e3e6
#
_cell.length_a   1.000
_cell.length_b   1.000
_cell.length_c   1.000
_cell.angle_alpha   90.00
_cell.angle_beta   90.00
_cell.angle_gamma   90.00
#
_symmetry.space_group_name_H-M   'P 1'
#
loop_
_entity.id
_entity.type
_entity.pdbx_description
1 polymer ?
#
loop_
_entity_poly.entity_id
_entity_poly.type
_entity_poly.pdbx_seq_one_letter_code
_entity_poly.pdbx_strand_id
1 'polypeptide(L)'
;MSDVSSKELYEFKRTLRELGEKKGRGTELVSVYIPRDKQLSDVGKQMRDELGQSSNIKSKTTRKNVQSAIEVIMQRIRLFKHPPEKGLVLFTGMIPKGGPGTEKMETFVFEPPEPIQTYWYICDNVFYLEPLEEMIETKEVYGIVVLDRKESTIATLKGKKIEILKHLTSGVPGKHKAGGQSQRRFDRVIDLAAHEFK
;
A
#
# COMPACT_ATOMS: atom_id res chain seq x y z
N MET A 1 10.14 7.45 10.45
CA MET A 1 9.38 6.24 10.09
C MET A 1 9.15 5.50 11.40
N SER A 2 7.92 5.48 11.90
CA SER A 2 7.61 4.71 13.12
C SER A 2 7.65 3.23 12.74
N ASP A 3 8.64 2.50 13.27
CA ASP A 3 8.69 1.05 13.16
C ASP A 3 7.43 0.47 13.80
N VAL A 4 6.58 -0.14 12.97
CA VAL A 4 5.44 -0.92 13.45
C VAL A 4 6.01 -2.07 14.28
N SER A 5 5.60 -2.18 15.52
CA SER A 5 6.13 -3.20 16.41
C SER A 5 5.79 -4.60 15.87
N SER A 6 6.65 -5.59 16.13
CA SER A 6 6.41 -6.98 15.71
C SER A 6 5.07 -7.53 16.24
N LYS A 7 4.61 -7.02 17.38
CA LYS A 7 3.32 -7.40 17.98
C LYS A 7 2.15 -6.83 17.16
N GLU A 8 2.19 -5.53 16.81
CA GLU A 8 1.17 -4.89 15.99
C GLU A 8 1.06 -5.55 14.62
N LEU A 9 2.21 -5.88 14.01
CA LEU A 9 2.24 -6.59 12.74
C LEU A 9 1.62 -7.99 12.85
N TYR A 10 1.85 -8.71 13.94
CA TYR A 10 1.24 -10.02 14.17
C TYR A 10 -0.27 -9.93 14.36
N GLU A 11 -0.74 -8.97 15.17
CA GLU A 11 -2.18 -8.73 15.40
C GLU A 11 -2.86 -8.33 14.10
N PHE A 12 -2.22 -7.50 13.29
CA PHE A 12 -2.73 -7.11 11.99
C PHE A 12 -2.83 -8.28 11.02
N LYS A 13 -1.80 -9.14 10.94
CA LYS A 13 -1.84 -10.38 10.13
C LYS A 13 -2.99 -11.30 10.55
N ARG A 14 -3.25 -11.40 11.85
CA ARG A 14 -4.38 -12.19 12.36
C ARG A 14 -5.71 -11.59 11.91
N THR A 15 -5.87 -10.29 12.04
CA THR A 15 -7.08 -9.58 11.58
C THR A 15 -7.33 -9.78 10.09
N LEU A 16 -6.29 -9.69 9.24
CA LEU A 16 -6.44 -9.93 7.80
C LEU A 16 -6.87 -11.37 7.50
N ARG A 17 -6.32 -12.35 8.21
CA ARG A 17 -6.74 -13.75 8.06
C ARG A 17 -8.22 -13.92 8.42
N GLU A 18 -8.66 -13.37 9.54
CA GLU A 18 -10.06 -13.40 9.98
C GLU A 18 -10.99 -12.71 8.97
N LEU A 19 -10.55 -11.62 8.35
CA LEU A 19 -11.30 -10.93 7.31
C LEU A 19 -11.36 -11.73 6.00
N GLY A 20 -10.27 -12.40 5.63
CA GLY A 20 -10.19 -13.22 4.42
C GLY A 20 -11.07 -14.48 4.47
N GLU A 21 -11.39 -14.98 5.68
CA GLU A 21 -12.30 -16.10 5.86
C GLU A 21 -13.79 -15.69 5.69
N LYS A 22 -14.10 -14.39 5.72
CA LYS A 22 -15.48 -13.90 5.63
C LYS A 22 -15.93 -13.85 4.18
N LYS A 23 -17.10 -14.42 3.92
CA LYS A 23 -17.72 -14.46 2.58
C LYS A 23 -19.18 -14.04 2.68
N GLY A 24 -19.59 -13.14 1.81
CA GLY A 24 -21.01 -12.83 1.56
C GLY A 24 -21.66 -13.89 0.68
N ARG A 25 -22.98 -13.88 0.62
CA ARG A 25 -23.74 -14.70 -0.35
C ARG A 25 -23.75 -14.12 -1.75
N GLY A 26 -23.58 -12.82 -1.85
CA GLY A 26 -23.46 -12.08 -3.09
C GLY A 26 -22.45 -10.95 -2.94
N THR A 27 -22.42 -10.00 -3.86
CA THR A 27 -21.51 -8.85 -3.83
C THR A 27 -21.93 -7.80 -2.80
N GLU A 28 -22.07 -8.22 -1.55
CA GLU A 28 -22.67 -7.45 -0.46
C GLU A 28 -21.69 -7.04 0.64
N LEU A 29 -20.43 -7.41 0.48
CA LEU A 29 -19.34 -6.96 1.34
C LEU A 29 -18.71 -5.70 0.75
N VAL A 30 -18.72 -4.65 1.53
CA VAL A 30 -18.23 -3.33 1.11
C VAL A 30 -16.89 -3.04 1.76
N SER A 31 -15.91 -2.71 0.93
CA SER A 31 -14.55 -2.31 1.31
C SER A 31 -14.32 -0.86 0.93
N VAL A 32 -13.90 -0.03 1.89
CA VAL A 32 -13.59 1.38 1.66
C VAL A 32 -12.21 1.70 2.23
N TYR A 33 -11.35 2.29 1.41
CA TYR A 33 -10.03 2.78 1.76
C TYR A 33 -9.99 4.29 1.59
N ILE A 34 -9.66 5.02 2.62
CA ILE A 34 -9.68 6.48 2.62
C ILE A 34 -8.28 6.99 2.94
N PRO A 35 -7.55 7.60 1.98
CA PRO A 35 -6.29 8.25 2.23
C PRO A 35 -6.42 9.42 3.20
N ARG A 36 -5.30 9.80 3.84
CA ARG A 36 -5.24 10.90 4.81
C ARG A 36 -5.70 12.24 4.23
N ASP A 37 -5.32 12.52 2.99
CA ASP A 37 -5.60 13.77 2.28
C ASP A 37 -7.03 13.87 1.74
N LYS A 38 -7.78 12.76 1.73
CA LYS A 38 -9.16 12.72 1.27
C LYS A 38 -10.11 13.33 2.30
N GLN A 39 -10.90 14.29 1.90
CA GLN A 39 -11.90 14.90 2.77
C GLN A 39 -13.07 13.95 3.03
N LEU A 40 -13.43 13.75 4.31
CA LEU A 40 -14.54 12.85 4.69
C LEU A 40 -15.91 13.35 4.21
N SER A 41 -16.08 14.65 4.01
CA SER A 41 -17.26 15.24 3.36
C SER A 41 -17.46 14.72 1.94
N ASP A 42 -16.37 14.62 1.17
CA ASP A 42 -16.39 14.13 -0.21
C ASP A 42 -16.66 12.64 -0.26
N VAL A 43 -16.04 11.88 0.67
CA VAL A 43 -16.36 10.45 0.84
C VAL A 43 -17.85 10.26 1.16
N GLY A 44 -18.37 11.07 2.09
CA GLY A 44 -19.80 11.04 2.44
C GLY A 44 -20.71 11.38 1.27
N LYS A 45 -20.30 12.26 0.34
CA LYS A 45 -21.01 12.56 -0.90
C LYS A 45 -20.99 11.36 -1.85
N GLN A 46 -19.80 10.80 -2.08
CA GLN A 46 -19.65 9.59 -2.91
C GLN A 46 -20.48 8.42 -2.38
N MET A 47 -20.50 8.20 -1.05
CA MET A 47 -21.33 7.14 -0.46
C MET A 47 -22.84 7.36 -0.70
N ARG A 48 -23.32 8.60 -0.72
CA ARG A 48 -24.72 8.90 -1.07
C ARG A 48 -25.02 8.62 -2.54
N ASP A 49 -24.07 8.93 -3.42
CA ASP A 49 -24.19 8.64 -4.85
C ASP A 49 -24.24 7.12 -5.09
N GLU A 50 -23.34 6.35 -4.42
CA GLU A 50 -23.32 4.88 -4.46
C GLU A 50 -24.61 4.27 -3.89
N LEU A 51 -25.15 4.86 -2.80
CA LEU A 51 -26.43 4.43 -2.24
C LEU A 51 -27.56 4.59 -3.26
N GLY A 52 -27.57 5.69 -4.02
CA GLY A 52 -28.50 5.92 -5.12
C GLY A 52 -28.36 4.88 -6.24
N GLN A 53 -27.12 4.64 -6.68
CA GLN A 53 -26.80 3.67 -7.74
C GLN A 53 -27.11 2.23 -7.34
N SER A 54 -26.97 1.89 -6.06
CA SER A 54 -27.28 0.56 -5.53
C SER A 54 -28.74 0.13 -5.77
N SER A 55 -29.63 1.08 -6.03
CA SER A 55 -31.03 0.82 -6.40
C SER A 55 -31.16 0.00 -7.69
N ASN A 56 -30.14 0.01 -8.56
CA ASN A 56 -30.08 -0.75 -9.81
C ASN A 56 -29.69 -2.23 -9.61
N ILE A 57 -29.30 -2.63 -8.40
CA ILE A 57 -28.96 -4.03 -8.09
C ILE A 57 -30.22 -4.89 -8.25
N LYS A 58 -30.15 -5.90 -9.13
CA LYS A 58 -31.30 -6.76 -9.48
C LYS A 58 -31.80 -7.58 -8.28
N SER A 59 -30.88 -8.19 -7.53
CA SER A 59 -31.21 -8.96 -6.34
C SER A 59 -31.71 -8.04 -5.22
N LYS A 60 -32.96 -8.21 -4.80
CA LYS A 60 -33.57 -7.43 -3.72
C LYS A 60 -32.80 -7.58 -2.40
N THR A 61 -32.35 -8.79 -2.08
CA THR A 61 -31.60 -9.07 -0.86
C THR A 61 -30.23 -8.41 -0.90
N THR A 62 -29.46 -8.62 -1.98
CA THR A 62 -28.14 -8.01 -2.16
C THR A 62 -28.23 -6.49 -2.12
N ARG A 63 -29.21 -5.91 -2.82
CA ARG A 63 -29.47 -4.47 -2.79
C ARG A 63 -29.67 -3.95 -1.37
N LYS A 64 -30.58 -4.57 -0.60
CA LYS A 64 -30.84 -4.18 0.79
C LYS A 64 -29.58 -4.28 1.65
N ASN A 65 -28.81 -5.35 1.49
CA ASN A 65 -27.58 -5.59 2.26
C ASN A 65 -26.51 -4.55 1.93
N VAL A 66 -26.29 -4.24 0.65
CA VAL A 66 -25.36 -3.18 0.21
C VAL A 66 -25.79 -1.81 0.74
N GLN A 67 -27.08 -1.46 0.62
CA GLN A 67 -27.61 -0.19 1.13
C GLN A 67 -27.38 -0.05 2.64
N SER A 68 -27.70 -1.08 3.41
CA SER A 68 -27.43 -1.09 4.85
C SER A 68 -25.94 -0.98 5.17
N ALA A 69 -25.06 -1.63 4.40
CA ALA A 69 -23.63 -1.52 4.56
C ALA A 69 -23.12 -0.08 4.30
N ILE A 70 -23.58 0.57 3.23
CA ILE A 70 -23.21 1.96 2.91
C ILE A 70 -23.70 2.91 4.01
N GLU A 71 -24.91 2.73 4.54
CA GLU A 71 -25.43 3.54 5.64
C GLU A 71 -24.57 3.41 6.90
N VAL A 72 -24.17 2.20 7.24
CA VAL A 72 -23.26 1.95 8.37
C VAL A 72 -21.90 2.64 8.15
N ILE A 73 -21.33 2.56 6.95
CA ILE A 73 -20.09 3.25 6.60
C ILE A 73 -20.25 4.76 6.80
N MET A 74 -21.33 5.36 6.28
CA MET A 74 -21.59 6.78 6.45
C MET A 74 -21.71 7.20 7.93
N GLN A 75 -22.33 6.36 8.76
CA GLN A 75 -22.39 6.60 10.21
C GLN A 75 -21.00 6.53 10.86
N ARG A 76 -20.16 5.55 10.49
CA ARG A 76 -18.82 5.39 11.02
C ARG A 76 -17.88 6.53 10.63
N ILE A 77 -17.92 6.97 9.38
CA ILE A 77 -17.10 8.09 8.90
C ILE A 77 -17.40 9.38 9.68
N ARG A 78 -18.64 9.62 10.08
CA ARG A 78 -19.02 10.81 10.87
C ARG A 78 -18.36 10.88 12.26
N LEU A 79 -17.83 9.78 12.78
CA LEU A 79 -17.12 9.77 14.06
C LEU A 79 -15.71 10.37 13.96
N PHE A 80 -15.21 10.60 12.75
CA PHE A 80 -13.90 11.18 12.50
C PHE A 80 -14.04 12.61 11.97
N LYS A 81 -13.20 13.52 12.45
CA LYS A 81 -13.10 14.89 11.89
C LYS A 81 -12.30 14.89 10.58
N HIS A 82 -11.29 14.07 10.52
CA HIS A 82 -10.42 13.83 9.34
C HIS A 82 -9.90 12.39 9.42
N PRO A 83 -9.43 11.82 8.30
CA PRO A 83 -8.79 10.50 8.33
C PRO A 83 -7.54 10.50 9.23
N PRO A 84 -7.22 9.38 9.90
CA PRO A 84 -5.96 9.18 10.63
C PRO A 84 -4.72 9.38 9.75
N GLU A 85 -3.53 9.39 10.37
CA GLU A 85 -2.27 9.67 9.66
C GLU A 85 -1.98 8.73 8.49
N LYS A 86 -2.29 7.45 8.66
CA LYS A 86 -2.08 6.42 7.64
C LYS A 86 -3.33 6.16 6.80
N GLY A 87 -4.39 6.94 6.99
CA GLY A 87 -5.68 6.76 6.35
C GLY A 87 -6.63 5.89 7.18
N LEU A 88 -7.81 5.60 6.64
CA LEU A 88 -8.87 4.86 7.31
C LEU A 88 -9.38 3.74 6.42
N VAL A 89 -9.47 2.52 6.98
CA VAL A 89 -10.06 1.36 6.32
C VAL A 89 -11.38 1.01 6.98
N LEU A 90 -12.41 0.78 6.18
CA LEU A 90 -13.71 0.31 6.64
C LEU A 90 -14.13 -0.89 5.81
N PHE A 91 -14.45 -1.98 6.50
CA PHE A 91 -15.08 -3.17 5.92
C PHE A 91 -16.42 -3.39 6.59
N THR A 92 -17.46 -3.57 5.81
CA THR A 92 -18.78 -3.87 6.36
C THR A 92 -19.62 -4.68 5.39
N GLY A 93 -20.51 -5.52 5.93
CA GLY A 93 -21.43 -6.32 5.13
C GLY A 93 -22.12 -7.40 5.95
N MET A 94 -23.04 -8.08 5.30
CA MET A 94 -23.80 -9.18 5.89
C MET A 94 -23.01 -10.48 5.80
N ILE A 95 -22.58 -11.00 6.96
CA ILE A 95 -21.80 -12.23 7.07
C ILE A 95 -22.72 -13.37 7.54
N PRO A 96 -22.82 -14.49 6.77
CA PRO A 96 -23.55 -15.67 7.21
C PRO A 96 -22.93 -16.30 8.47
N LYS A 97 -23.75 -16.64 9.46
CA LYS A 97 -23.31 -17.32 10.69
C LYS A 97 -23.73 -18.81 10.74
N GLY A 98 -23.98 -19.40 9.58
CA GLY A 98 -24.44 -20.77 9.44
C GLY A 98 -25.60 -20.91 8.46
N GLY A 99 -26.80 -21.25 8.93
CA GLY A 99 -27.98 -21.47 8.08
C GLY A 99 -28.58 -20.21 7.46
N PRO A 100 -29.59 -20.35 6.59
CA PRO A 100 -30.37 -19.25 6.03
C PRO A 100 -31.00 -18.38 7.12
N GLY A 101 -30.95 -17.05 6.97
CA GLY A 101 -31.52 -16.11 7.93
C GLY A 101 -30.66 -15.82 9.17
N THR A 102 -29.43 -16.34 9.23
CA THR A 102 -28.50 -16.10 10.34
C THR A 102 -27.44 -15.05 10.01
N GLU A 103 -27.65 -14.28 8.94
CA GLU A 103 -26.71 -13.24 8.53
C GLU A 103 -26.65 -12.12 9.58
N LYS A 104 -25.44 -11.66 9.88
CA LYS A 104 -25.21 -10.55 10.79
C LYS A 104 -24.38 -9.48 10.09
N MET A 105 -24.76 -8.21 10.27
CA MET A 105 -23.96 -7.09 9.85
C MET A 105 -22.70 -7.04 10.71
N GLU A 106 -21.54 -7.18 10.09
CA GLU A 106 -20.23 -6.97 10.72
C GLU A 106 -19.57 -5.74 10.15
N THR A 107 -18.84 -5.02 11.01
CA THR A 107 -18.16 -3.78 10.62
C THR A 107 -16.79 -3.74 11.29
N PHE A 108 -15.76 -3.50 10.48
CA PHE A 108 -14.39 -3.37 10.91
C PHE A 108 -13.89 -1.99 10.48
N VAL A 109 -13.30 -1.25 11.42
CA VAL A 109 -12.77 0.10 11.19
C VAL A 109 -11.42 0.20 11.85
N PHE A 110 -10.37 0.50 11.11
CA PHE A 110 -9.02 0.60 11.64
C PHE A 110 -8.11 1.47 10.76
N GLU A 111 -7.01 1.91 11.35
CA GLU A 111 -5.90 2.54 10.66
C GLU A 111 -4.89 1.45 10.23
N PRO A 112 -4.43 1.43 8.97
CA PRO A 112 -3.49 0.41 8.49
C PRO A 112 -2.05 0.68 8.96
N PRO A 113 -1.14 -0.32 8.86
CA PRO A 113 0.25 -0.15 9.29
C PRO A 113 1.06 0.81 8.41
N GLU A 114 0.75 0.91 7.11
CA GLU A 114 1.35 1.85 6.16
C GLU A 114 0.29 2.81 5.58
N PRO A 115 0.70 4.01 5.10
CA PRO A 115 -0.24 4.98 4.55
C PRO A 115 -0.96 4.50 3.30
N ILE A 116 -2.28 4.67 3.27
CA ILE A 116 -3.12 4.46 2.09
C ILE A 116 -2.83 5.58 1.09
N GLN A 117 -2.56 5.20 -0.17
CA GLN A 117 -2.27 6.14 -1.26
C GLN A 117 -3.51 6.43 -2.13
N THR A 118 -4.43 5.48 -2.23
CA THR A 118 -5.54 5.52 -3.18
C THR A 118 -6.87 5.30 -2.47
N TYR A 119 -7.85 6.10 -2.83
CA TYR A 119 -9.24 5.87 -2.41
C TYR A 119 -9.83 4.70 -3.18
N TRP A 120 -10.40 3.73 -2.45
CA TRP A 120 -11.13 2.59 -3.01
C TRP A 120 -12.51 2.48 -2.40
N TYR A 121 -13.48 2.16 -3.24
CA TYR A 121 -14.81 1.70 -2.86
C TYR A 121 -15.12 0.47 -3.71
N ILE A 122 -15.27 -0.68 -3.08
CA ILE A 122 -15.45 -1.97 -3.75
C ILE A 122 -16.54 -2.75 -3.04
N CYS A 123 -17.49 -3.28 -3.84
CA CYS A 123 -18.51 -4.23 -3.38
C CYS A 123 -18.23 -5.58 -4.03
N ASP A 124 -18.02 -6.62 -3.20
CA ASP A 124 -17.77 -7.98 -3.69
C ASP A 124 -18.33 -9.02 -2.69
N ASN A 125 -18.21 -10.31 -3.02
CA ASN A 125 -18.54 -11.43 -2.13
C ASN A 125 -17.47 -11.70 -1.06
N VAL A 126 -16.31 -11.07 -1.17
CA VAL A 126 -15.22 -11.06 -0.19
C VAL A 126 -14.76 -9.62 0.07
N PHE A 127 -14.10 -9.37 1.18
CA PHE A 127 -13.45 -8.09 1.40
C PHE A 127 -12.21 -7.95 0.51
N TYR A 128 -11.99 -6.76 -0.02
CA TYR A 128 -10.81 -6.45 -0.83
C TYR A 128 -9.62 -6.19 0.08
N LEU A 129 -8.75 -7.19 0.26
CA LEU A 129 -7.64 -7.15 1.23
C LEU A 129 -6.27 -6.92 0.58
N GLU A 130 -6.17 -7.04 -0.73
CA GLU A 130 -4.91 -6.97 -1.48
C GLU A 130 -3.99 -5.80 -1.08
N PRO A 131 -4.47 -4.53 -0.93
CA PRO A 131 -3.62 -3.43 -0.50
C PRO A 131 -3.03 -3.61 0.90
N LEU A 132 -3.74 -4.28 1.79
CA LEU A 132 -3.29 -4.54 3.18
C LEU A 132 -2.34 -5.73 3.25
N GLU A 133 -2.56 -6.75 2.41
CA GLU A 133 -1.67 -7.90 2.27
C GLU A 133 -0.31 -7.47 1.72
N GLU A 134 -0.28 -6.57 0.73
CA GLU A 134 0.96 -5.97 0.23
C GLU A 134 1.76 -5.21 1.32
N MET A 135 1.08 -4.60 2.30
CA MET A 135 1.74 -3.89 3.41
C MET A 135 2.45 -4.83 4.39
N ILE A 136 1.95 -6.07 4.53
CA ILE A 136 2.50 -7.06 5.47
C ILE A 136 3.41 -8.10 4.82
N GLU A 137 3.46 -8.15 3.50
CA GLU A 137 4.46 -8.95 2.81
C GLU A 137 5.86 -8.49 3.24
N THR A 138 6.67 -9.44 3.65
CA THR A 138 8.07 -9.18 3.96
C THR A 138 8.78 -8.90 2.63
N LYS A 139 8.76 -7.63 2.21
CA LYS A 139 9.45 -7.22 0.98
C LYS A 139 10.93 -7.44 1.23
N GLU A 140 11.52 -8.38 0.52
CA GLU A 140 12.97 -8.58 0.52
C GLU A 140 13.64 -7.25 0.16
N VAL A 141 14.66 -6.90 0.91
CA VAL A 141 15.45 -5.69 0.67
C VAL A 141 16.72 -6.11 -0.06
N TYR A 142 16.83 -5.70 -1.31
CA TYR A 142 18.02 -5.92 -2.12
C TYR A 142 18.93 -4.71 -2.06
N GLY A 143 20.24 -4.92 -1.81
CA GLY A 143 21.27 -3.92 -2.04
C GLY A 143 21.61 -3.90 -3.53
N ILE A 144 21.55 -2.74 -4.14
CA ILE A 144 21.94 -2.52 -5.54
C ILE A 144 23.21 -1.66 -5.53
N VAL A 145 24.24 -2.15 -6.19
CA VAL A 145 25.47 -1.40 -6.42
C VAL A 145 25.73 -1.33 -7.91
N VAL A 146 25.70 -0.13 -8.45
CA VAL A 146 26.06 0.13 -9.85
C VAL A 146 27.41 0.80 -9.87
N LEU A 147 28.36 0.20 -10.55
CA LEU A 147 29.75 0.65 -10.61
C LEU A 147 30.15 0.94 -12.07
N ASP A 148 30.72 2.11 -12.28
CA ASP A 148 31.45 2.46 -13.49
C ASP A 148 32.81 3.07 -13.08
N ARG A 149 33.71 3.29 -14.04
CA ARG A 149 35.01 3.92 -13.80
C ARG A 149 34.92 5.33 -13.23
N LYS A 150 33.84 6.05 -13.52
CA LYS A 150 33.62 7.43 -13.12
C LYS A 150 32.72 7.57 -11.91
N GLU A 151 31.79 6.67 -11.76
CA GLU A 151 30.69 6.82 -10.83
C GLU A 151 30.32 5.50 -10.17
N SER A 152 29.83 5.57 -8.95
CA SER A 152 29.17 4.45 -8.30
C SER A 152 27.92 4.92 -7.61
N THR A 153 26.85 4.13 -7.68
CA THR A 153 25.61 4.38 -6.99
C THR A 153 25.26 3.18 -6.12
N ILE A 154 24.99 3.44 -4.85
CA ILE A 154 24.52 2.46 -3.90
C ILE A 154 23.05 2.79 -3.61
N ALA A 155 22.19 1.81 -3.77
CA ALA A 155 20.76 1.94 -3.56
C ALA A 155 20.19 0.70 -2.86
N THR A 156 19.00 0.83 -2.29
CA THR A 156 18.19 -0.32 -1.83
C THR A 156 16.93 -0.43 -2.67
N LEU A 157 16.53 -1.66 -2.96
CA LEU A 157 15.24 -2.00 -3.57
C LEU A 157 14.40 -2.74 -2.55
N LYS A 158 13.27 -2.15 -2.16
CA LYS A 158 12.26 -2.77 -1.30
C LYS A 158 10.94 -2.86 -2.06
N GLY A 159 10.56 -4.06 -2.48
CA GLY A 159 9.42 -4.26 -3.38
C GLY A 159 9.65 -3.53 -4.72
N LYS A 160 8.83 -2.51 -5.02
CA LYS A 160 8.95 -1.67 -6.24
C LYS A 160 9.66 -0.33 -6.00
N LYS A 161 10.05 -0.04 -4.74
CA LYS A 161 10.65 1.25 -4.35
C LYS A 161 12.17 1.16 -4.36
N ILE A 162 12.81 2.04 -5.11
CA ILE A 162 14.27 2.23 -5.11
C ILE A 162 14.58 3.47 -4.27
N GLU A 163 15.53 3.32 -3.33
CA GLU A 163 16.05 4.42 -2.52
C GLU A 163 17.56 4.51 -2.71
N ILE A 164 18.03 5.65 -3.23
CA ILE A 164 19.46 5.91 -3.45
C ILE A 164 20.07 6.31 -2.11
N LEU A 165 20.99 5.50 -1.61
CA LEU A 165 21.70 5.73 -0.34
C LEU A 165 22.91 6.62 -0.55
N LYS A 166 23.66 6.40 -1.63
CA LYS A 166 24.88 7.13 -1.91
C LYS A 166 25.20 7.16 -3.40
N HIS A 167 25.70 8.30 -3.86
CA HIS A 167 26.30 8.45 -5.17
C HIS A 167 27.73 8.95 -4.98
N LEU A 168 28.69 8.29 -5.64
CA LEU A 168 30.12 8.56 -5.54
C LEU A 168 30.65 8.82 -6.94
N THR A 169 31.50 9.82 -7.07
CA THR A 169 32.22 10.10 -8.31
C THR A 169 33.69 9.81 -8.11
N SER A 170 34.28 9.09 -9.06
CA SER A 170 35.71 8.81 -9.06
C SER A 170 36.47 9.97 -9.72
N GLY A 171 37.64 10.31 -9.16
CA GLY A 171 38.57 11.27 -9.77
C GLY A 171 39.32 10.72 -10.99
N VAL A 172 39.00 9.50 -11.46
CA VAL A 172 39.71 8.85 -12.58
C VAL A 172 39.31 9.52 -13.90
N PRO A 173 40.24 10.14 -14.62
CA PRO A 173 39.93 10.79 -15.90
C PRO A 173 39.49 9.77 -16.94
N GLY A 174 38.46 10.12 -17.70
CA GLY A 174 37.94 9.31 -18.79
C GLY A 174 38.98 9.10 -19.89
N LYS A 175 38.86 7.98 -20.62
CA LYS A 175 39.75 7.60 -21.72
C LYS A 175 39.81 8.69 -22.80
N HIS A 176 40.92 9.44 -22.90
CA HIS A 176 41.16 10.33 -24.04
C HIS A 176 41.63 9.48 -25.24
N LYS A 177 40.98 9.63 -26.39
CA LYS A 177 41.33 8.94 -27.65
C LYS A 177 42.58 9.49 -28.34
N ALA A 178 43.46 10.24 -27.68
CA ALA A 178 44.68 10.75 -28.27
C ALA A 178 45.86 9.83 -27.93
N GLY A 179 46.33 9.09 -28.90
CA GLY A 179 47.52 8.24 -28.76
C GLY A 179 48.77 9.03 -28.51
N GLY A 180 49.77 8.40 -27.83
CA GLY A 180 51.09 8.98 -27.56
C GLY A 180 51.48 8.90 -26.07
N GLN A 181 52.45 9.67 -25.62
CA GLN A 181 52.96 9.70 -24.24
C GLN A 181 51.95 9.90 -23.13
N SER A 182 50.71 10.18 -23.45
CA SER A 182 49.58 10.32 -22.52
C SER A 182 49.16 9.01 -21.88
N GLN A 183 49.44 7.85 -22.48
CA GLN A 183 49.01 6.56 -21.96
C GLN A 183 49.72 6.21 -20.63
N ARG A 184 51.04 6.44 -20.53
CA ARG A 184 51.81 6.20 -19.30
C ARG A 184 51.41 7.16 -18.17
N ARG A 185 51.00 8.40 -18.48
CA ARG A 185 50.45 9.32 -17.47
C ARG A 185 49.05 8.88 -17.02
N PHE A 186 48.27 8.38 -17.91
CA PHE A 186 46.90 7.87 -17.62
C PHE A 186 46.98 6.65 -16.71
N ASP A 187 47.84 5.66 -17.02
CA ASP A 187 48.02 4.45 -16.21
C ASP A 187 48.48 4.81 -14.79
N ARG A 188 49.41 5.76 -14.65
CA ARG A 188 49.90 6.24 -13.36
C ARG A 188 48.82 6.95 -12.52
N VAL A 189 47.90 7.68 -13.15
CA VAL A 189 46.78 8.33 -12.47
C VAL A 189 45.74 7.29 -12.04
N ILE A 190 45.53 6.25 -12.83
CA ILE A 190 44.66 5.13 -12.46
C ILE A 190 45.20 4.37 -11.28
N ASP A 191 46.49 4.07 -11.28
CA ASP A 191 47.16 3.34 -10.17
C ASP A 191 47.13 4.14 -8.87
N LEU A 192 47.35 5.46 -8.92
CA LEU A 192 47.24 6.34 -7.76
C LEU A 192 45.80 6.40 -7.21
N ALA A 193 44.82 6.57 -8.09
CA ALA A 193 43.40 6.59 -7.70
C ALA A 193 42.94 5.24 -7.13
N ALA A 194 43.43 4.11 -7.67
CA ALA A 194 43.13 2.77 -7.14
C ALA A 194 43.70 2.52 -5.74
N HIS A 195 44.79 3.22 -5.36
CA HIS A 195 45.36 3.16 -4.01
C HIS A 195 44.58 4.02 -2.98
N GLU A 196 43.88 5.07 -3.39
CA GLU A 196 43.05 5.87 -2.50
C GLU A 196 41.70 5.19 -2.12
N PHE A 197 41.31 4.16 -2.87
CA PHE A 197 40.04 3.43 -2.64
C PHE A 197 40.21 2.08 -1.90
N LYS A 198 41.37 1.80 -1.33
CA LYS A 198 41.60 0.70 -0.40
C LYS A 198 41.44 1.17 1.02
#